data_d322046fe6bbf5394c5296a56bc53cd0
#
_entry.id   d322046fe6bbf5394c5296a56bc53cd0
#
_cell.length_a   1.000
_cell.length_b   1.000
_cell.length_c   1.000
_cell.angle_alpha   90.00
_cell.angle_beta   90.00
_cell.angle_gamma   90.00
#
_symmetry.space_group_name_H-M   'P 1'
#
loop_
_entity.id
_entity.type
_entity.pdbx_description
1 polymer ?
#
loop_
_entity_poly.entity_id
_entity_poly.type
_entity_poly.pdbx_seq_one_letter_code
_entity_poly.pdbx_strand_id
1 'polypeptide(L)'
;LGSKYNEFLDTEVIEDVSELQDGDITIRAGGKLAKPKRLDNGLYAFKEDTGFDRVVLDCITSLEHGADLLWIETEKPNVEQIAAMVNAIREVRPEAKLVYNNSPSFNWTLKFREQVYTEWKAAGKDLSAYPDPEVNPMGLMDAAIDGTELSDAADAAVQTFQADAAREAGIFHHLITLPTYHTAALSTDVLSEGYFGDLGMLAYVRDVQRQEIRKNLASVKHQDLAGSNVGDDHKEYFLGEKALLAGGAANTMNQF
;
A
#
# COMPACT_ATOMS: atom_id res chain seq x y z
N LEU A 1 8.98 -4.58 -4.55
CA LEU A 1 10.08 -5.56 -4.66
C LEU A 1 10.09 -6.60 -3.54
N GLY A 2 9.45 -6.61 -2.51
CA GLY A 2 9.80 -7.36 -1.33
C GLY A 2 9.19 -8.73 -1.19
N SER A 3 7.91 -8.83 -1.00
CA SER A 3 7.27 -10.04 -0.47
C SER A 3 7.38 -11.27 -1.35
N LYS A 4 7.42 -11.08 -2.65
CA LYS A 4 7.45 -12.20 -3.61
C LYS A 4 8.76 -12.97 -3.65
N TYR A 5 9.83 -12.39 -3.14
CA TYR A 5 11.13 -13.05 -3.12
C TYR A 5 11.36 -13.93 -1.88
N ASN A 6 10.53 -13.78 -0.86
CA ASN A 6 10.65 -14.57 0.37
C ASN A 6 10.04 -15.97 0.26
N GLU A 7 9.23 -16.21 -0.78
CA GLU A 7 8.57 -17.50 -0.98
C GLU A 7 9.45 -18.55 -1.67
N PHE A 8 10.65 -18.19 -2.04
CA PHE A 8 11.39 -18.97 -3.02
C PHE A 8 12.70 -19.41 -2.44
N LEU A 9 12.89 -20.69 -2.29
CA LEU A 9 13.97 -20.95 -1.46
C LEU A 9 14.63 -22.27 -1.54
N ASP A 10 15.05 -22.71 -2.68
CA ASP A 10 16.10 -23.69 -2.85
C ASP A 10 16.94 -23.31 -4.06
N THR A 11 18.09 -22.70 -3.80
CA THR A 11 19.00 -22.28 -4.84
C THR A 11 20.30 -23.06 -4.72
N GLU A 12 20.83 -23.43 -5.85
CA GLU A 12 22.18 -23.95 -5.98
C GLU A 12 23.09 -22.78 -6.35
N VAL A 13 24.11 -22.54 -5.53
CA VAL A 13 25.10 -21.50 -5.80
C VAL A 13 25.98 -21.98 -6.92
N ILE A 14 26.13 -21.18 -7.97
CA ILE A 14 26.98 -21.45 -9.12
C ILE A 14 28.29 -20.72 -8.90
N GLU A 15 29.38 -21.46 -8.78
CA GLU A 15 30.71 -20.90 -8.60
C GLU A 15 31.40 -20.64 -9.96
N ASP A 16 31.04 -21.41 -10.99
CA ASP A 16 31.54 -21.23 -12.35
C ASP A 16 30.39 -21.08 -13.35
N VAL A 17 30.42 -20.02 -14.15
CA VAL A 17 29.44 -19.74 -15.21
C VAL A 17 29.37 -20.87 -16.25
N SER A 18 30.42 -21.68 -16.39
CA SER A 18 30.44 -22.84 -17.26
C SER A 18 29.49 -23.98 -16.83
N GLU A 19 28.98 -23.95 -15.60
CA GLU A 19 27.98 -24.89 -15.10
C GLU A 19 26.56 -24.62 -15.63
N LEU A 20 26.34 -23.44 -16.24
CA LEU A 20 25.07 -23.06 -16.82
C LEU A 20 24.82 -23.76 -18.15
N GLN A 21 23.58 -24.25 -18.30
CA GLN A 21 23.10 -24.82 -19.55
C GLN A 21 22.17 -23.84 -20.27
N ASP A 22 21.99 -24.03 -21.57
CA ASP A 22 21.03 -23.25 -22.36
C ASP A 22 19.62 -23.35 -21.77
N GLY A 23 19.05 -22.20 -21.46
CA GLY A 23 17.72 -22.09 -20.87
C GLY A 23 17.69 -22.07 -19.34
N ASP A 24 18.83 -22.14 -18.67
CA ASP A 24 18.89 -21.97 -17.21
C ASP A 24 18.53 -20.54 -16.80
N ILE A 25 17.65 -20.45 -15.81
CA ILE A 25 17.34 -19.18 -15.16
C ILE A 25 18.32 -18.97 -14.03
N THR A 26 18.94 -17.80 -13.99
CA THR A 26 19.86 -17.42 -12.93
C THR A 26 19.37 -16.21 -12.15
N ILE A 27 19.65 -16.20 -10.86
CA ILE A 27 19.41 -15.08 -9.95
C ILE A 27 20.69 -14.76 -9.18
N ARG A 28 20.75 -13.58 -8.56
CA ARG A 28 21.81 -13.28 -7.59
C ARG A 28 21.25 -13.41 -6.18
N ALA A 29 21.96 -14.14 -5.34
CA ALA A 29 21.66 -14.37 -3.96
C ALA A 29 22.92 -14.18 -3.11
N GLY A 30 22.89 -13.33 -2.09
CA GLY A 30 24.06 -13.03 -1.26
C GLY A 30 25.28 -12.57 -2.08
N GLY A 31 25.06 -11.81 -3.17
CA GLY A 31 26.12 -11.38 -4.09
C GLY A 31 26.66 -12.45 -5.04
N LYS A 32 26.26 -13.71 -4.90
CA LYS A 32 26.67 -14.82 -5.74
C LYS A 32 25.63 -15.14 -6.81
N LEU A 33 26.06 -15.68 -7.94
CA LEU A 33 25.17 -16.23 -8.94
C LEU A 33 24.57 -17.53 -8.40
N ALA A 34 23.28 -17.71 -8.55
CA ALA A 34 22.56 -18.89 -8.08
C ALA A 34 21.52 -19.36 -9.10
N LYS A 35 21.26 -20.65 -9.10
CA LYS A 35 20.27 -21.32 -9.94
C LYS A 35 19.12 -21.79 -9.07
N PRO A 36 17.87 -21.36 -9.33
CA PRO A 36 16.73 -21.82 -8.57
C PRO A 36 16.41 -23.28 -8.89
N LYS A 37 16.02 -24.04 -7.89
CA LYS A 37 15.61 -25.43 -8.06
C LYS A 37 14.26 -25.50 -8.77
N ARG A 38 14.19 -26.24 -9.86
CA ARG A 38 12.94 -26.53 -10.54
C ARG A 38 12.16 -27.62 -9.81
N LEU A 39 10.90 -27.35 -9.52
CA LEU A 39 9.98 -28.30 -8.91
C LEU A 39 9.32 -29.19 -9.97
N ASP A 40 8.73 -30.33 -9.54
CA ASP A 40 8.05 -31.28 -10.43
C ASP A 40 6.86 -30.67 -11.20
N ASN A 41 6.24 -29.64 -10.65
CA ASN A 41 5.17 -28.88 -11.31
C ASN A 41 5.66 -27.85 -12.34
N GLY A 42 6.97 -27.78 -12.57
CA GLY A 42 7.61 -26.87 -13.51
C GLY A 42 7.87 -25.46 -12.98
N LEU A 43 7.48 -25.16 -11.75
CA LEU A 43 7.79 -23.90 -11.07
C LEU A 43 9.19 -23.97 -10.43
N TYR A 44 9.67 -22.81 -10.01
CA TYR A 44 10.95 -22.70 -9.30
C TYR A 44 10.72 -22.41 -7.83
N ALA A 45 11.52 -23.01 -6.96
CA ALA A 45 11.52 -22.74 -5.53
C ALA A 45 12.81 -21.98 -5.15
N PHE A 46 12.68 -21.07 -4.20
CA PHE A 46 13.77 -20.29 -3.65
C PHE A 46 13.73 -20.38 -2.12
N LYS A 47 14.81 -20.18 -1.40
CA LYS A 47 14.88 -20.16 0.07
C LYS A 47 14.59 -18.79 0.64
N GLU A 48 14.05 -18.75 1.87
CA GLU A 48 13.67 -17.53 2.57
C GLU A 48 14.82 -16.54 2.76
N ASP A 49 15.95 -17.04 3.22
CA ASP A 49 17.19 -16.28 3.37
C ASP A 49 17.76 -15.78 2.02
N THR A 50 17.57 -16.55 0.95
CA THR A 50 17.96 -16.14 -0.40
C THR A 50 17.06 -15.02 -0.92
N GLY A 51 15.78 -15.08 -0.61
CA GLY A 51 14.81 -14.06 -0.98
C GLY A 51 15.12 -12.70 -0.35
N PHE A 52 15.44 -12.66 0.92
CA PHE A 52 15.83 -11.45 1.62
C PHE A 52 17.10 -10.83 1.05
N ASP A 53 18.17 -11.61 0.93
CA ASP A 53 19.43 -11.17 0.36
C ASP A 53 19.27 -10.63 -1.06
N ARG A 54 18.40 -11.27 -1.85
CA ARG A 54 18.10 -10.82 -3.20
C ARG A 54 17.45 -9.45 -3.22
N VAL A 55 16.48 -9.20 -2.35
CA VAL A 55 15.82 -7.90 -2.25
C VAL A 55 16.81 -6.80 -1.84
N VAL A 56 17.64 -7.08 -0.84
CA VAL A 56 18.69 -6.13 -0.40
C VAL A 56 19.66 -5.84 -1.53
N LEU A 57 20.11 -6.87 -2.26
CA LEU A 57 21.01 -6.71 -3.41
C LEU A 57 20.37 -5.87 -4.52
N ASP A 58 19.09 -6.11 -4.84
CA ASP A 58 18.37 -5.34 -5.86
C ASP A 58 18.23 -3.86 -5.45
N CYS A 59 18.02 -3.59 -4.17
CA CYS A 59 18.00 -2.24 -3.61
C CYS A 59 19.36 -1.54 -3.77
N ILE A 60 20.45 -2.21 -3.39
CA ILE A 60 21.81 -1.67 -3.51
C ILE A 60 22.15 -1.42 -4.98
N THR A 61 21.87 -2.39 -5.85
CA THR A 61 22.11 -2.28 -7.29
C THR A 61 21.32 -1.11 -7.89
N SER A 62 20.08 -0.89 -7.46
CA SER A 62 19.27 0.25 -7.92
C SER A 62 19.91 1.59 -7.55
N LEU A 63 20.44 1.72 -6.33
CA LEU A 63 21.16 2.91 -5.90
C LEU A 63 22.47 3.12 -6.71
N GLU A 64 23.18 2.05 -7.02
CA GLU A 64 24.40 2.10 -7.84
C GLU A 64 24.10 2.54 -9.27
N HIS A 65 22.91 2.25 -9.79
CA HIS A 65 22.46 2.67 -11.11
C HIS A 65 21.75 4.03 -11.11
N GLY A 66 21.81 4.78 -10.00
CA GLY A 66 21.38 6.18 -9.93
C GLY A 66 19.96 6.40 -9.40
N ALA A 67 19.39 5.44 -8.70
CA ALA A 67 18.15 5.69 -7.97
C ALA A 67 18.40 6.66 -6.81
N ASP A 68 17.62 7.73 -6.72
CA ASP A 68 17.69 8.71 -5.63
C ASP A 68 16.95 8.24 -4.37
N LEU A 69 15.97 7.37 -4.55
CA LEU A 69 15.04 6.93 -3.52
C LEU A 69 14.61 5.49 -3.80
N LEU A 70 14.56 4.66 -2.77
CA LEU A 70 14.05 3.30 -2.86
C LEU A 70 12.63 3.23 -2.28
N TRP A 71 11.71 2.68 -3.05
CA TRP A 71 10.38 2.34 -2.60
C TRP A 71 10.32 0.85 -2.26
N ILE A 72 10.31 0.55 -0.96
CA ILE A 72 10.38 -0.81 -0.44
C ILE A 72 9.01 -1.31 0.04
N GLU A 73 8.85 -2.59 0.03
CA GLU A 73 7.69 -3.33 0.55
C GLU A 73 8.19 -4.63 1.18
N THR A 74 7.55 -5.07 2.26
CA THR A 74 7.82 -6.33 2.95
C THR A 74 6.73 -7.36 2.65
N GLU A 75 6.92 -8.60 3.07
CA GLU A 75 5.93 -9.67 2.90
C GLU A 75 4.61 -9.36 3.62
N LYS A 76 4.70 -8.69 4.74
CA LYS A 76 3.58 -8.24 5.57
C LYS A 76 3.94 -6.90 6.22
N PRO A 77 2.96 -6.09 6.64
CA PRO A 77 3.21 -4.81 7.28
C PRO A 77 3.73 -5.03 8.72
N ASN A 78 5.01 -5.37 8.83
CA ASN A 78 5.68 -5.67 10.08
C ASN A 78 6.91 -4.77 10.25
N VAL A 79 6.97 -4.02 11.35
CA VAL A 79 8.03 -3.05 11.62
C VAL A 79 9.40 -3.70 11.77
N GLU A 80 9.48 -4.90 12.34
CA GLU A 80 10.75 -5.63 12.50
C GLU A 80 11.32 -6.04 11.13
N GLN A 81 10.47 -6.53 10.21
CA GLN A 81 10.90 -6.85 8.84
C GLN A 81 11.38 -5.61 8.10
N ILE A 82 10.67 -4.49 8.26
CA ILE A 82 11.07 -3.21 7.67
C ILE A 82 12.43 -2.79 8.22
N ALA A 83 12.61 -2.83 9.53
CA ALA A 83 13.86 -2.46 10.18
C ALA A 83 15.03 -3.36 9.73
N ALA A 84 14.80 -4.66 9.65
CA ALA A 84 15.81 -5.60 9.16
C ALA A 84 16.25 -5.27 7.72
N MET A 85 15.30 -5.01 6.83
CA MET A 85 15.57 -4.64 5.43
C MET A 85 16.32 -3.31 5.33
N VAL A 86 15.85 -2.29 6.06
CA VAL A 86 16.48 -0.96 6.06
C VAL A 86 17.89 -1.02 6.59
N ASN A 87 18.12 -1.75 7.69
CA ASN A 87 19.44 -1.90 8.29
C ASN A 87 20.41 -2.61 7.32
N ALA A 88 19.98 -3.70 6.67
CA ALA A 88 20.80 -4.41 5.71
C ALA A 88 21.17 -3.53 4.49
N ILE A 89 20.25 -2.69 4.01
CA ILE A 89 20.54 -1.74 2.93
C ILE A 89 21.52 -0.66 3.41
N ARG A 90 21.29 -0.08 4.60
CA ARG A 90 22.10 1.01 5.15
C ARG A 90 23.46 0.55 5.67
N GLU A 91 23.65 -0.70 5.95
CA GLU A 91 24.99 -1.26 6.22
C GLU A 91 25.94 -1.09 5.04
N VAL A 92 25.43 -1.18 3.82
CA VAL A 92 26.18 -1.00 2.58
C VAL A 92 26.08 0.43 2.03
N ARG A 93 24.91 1.06 2.19
CA ARG A 93 24.60 2.41 1.70
C ARG A 93 23.98 3.24 2.83
N PRO A 94 24.79 3.79 3.75
CA PRO A 94 24.29 4.52 4.92
C PRO A 94 23.39 5.73 4.58
N GLU A 95 23.60 6.34 3.41
CA GLU A 95 22.86 7.49 2.89
C GLU A 95 21.51 7.12 2.22
N ALA A 96 21.18 5.83 2.09
CA ALA A 96 20.00 5.37 1.39
C ALA A 96 18.71 6.01 1.93
N LYS A 97 17.97 6.65 1.04
CA LYS A 97 16.65 7.20 1.28
C LYS A 97 15.61 6.14 0.92
N LEU A 98 14.71 5.87 1.85
CA LEU A 98 13.72 4.82 1.69
C LEU A 98 12.33 5.34 1.96
N VAL A 99 11.38 4.86 1.16
CA VAL A 99 9.94 5.06 1.29
C VAL A 99 9.29 3.69 1.44
N TYR A 100 8.33 3.57 2.33
CA TYR A 100 7.61 2.33 2.52
C TYR A 100 6.24 2.35 1.83
N ASN A 101 5.91 1.26 1.17
CA ASN A 101 4.59 1.05 0.58
C ASN A 101 3.62 0.48 1.62
N ASN A 102 2.68 1.29 2.05
CA ASN A 102 1.50 0.82 2.78
C ASN A 102 0.52 0.20 1.78
N SER A 103 0.86 -0.98 1.28
CA SER A 103 0.12 -1.62 0.21
C SER A 103 -1.32 -1.95 0.59
N PRO A 104 -2.34 -1.55 -0.19
CA PRO A 104 -3.71 -1.99 0.00
C PRO A 104 -3.93 -3.46 -0.37
N SER A 105 -2.92 -4.13 -0.93
CA SER A 105 -2.94 -5.58 -1.18
C SER A 105 -2.80 -6.40 0.10
N PHE A 106 -2.29 -5.80 1.18
CA PHE A 106 -2.31 -6.44 2.48
C PHE A 106 -3.72 -6.41 3.07
N ASN A 107 -4.15 -7.51 3.65
CA ASN A 107 -5.25 -7.48 4.60
C ASN A 107 -4.71 -6.98 5.96
N TRP A 108 -4.67 -5.66 6.14
CA TRP A 108 -4.12 -5.01 7.33
C TRP A 108 -4.74 -5.53 8.62
N THR A 109 -6.07 -5.63 8.66
CA THR A 109 -6.79 -6.14 9.83
C THR A 109 -6.32 -7.54 10.19
N LEU A 110 -6.30 -8.45 9.22
CA LEU A 110 -5.87 -9.83 9.46
C LEU A 110 -4.41 -9.89 9.92
N LYS A 111 -3.52 -9.19 9.24
CA LYS A 111 -2.07 -9.25 9.52
C LYS A 111 -1.72 -8.71 10.90
N PHE A 112 -2.37 -7.67 11.36
CA PHE A 112 -2.14 -7.16 12.70
C PHE A 112 -2.81 -8.02 13.79
N ARG A 113 -3.98 -8.58 13.52
CA ARG A 113 -4.60 -9.55 14.43
C ARG A 113 -3.75 -10.82 14.55
N GLU A 114 -3.20 -11.34 13.47
CA GLU A 114 -2.24 -12.46 13.47
C GLU A 114 -0.97 -12.13 14.26
N GLN A 115 -0.44 -10.93 14.10
CA GLN A 115 0.75 -10.48 14.83
C GLN A 115 0.47 -10.44 16.33
N VAL A 116 -0.58 -9.76 16.77
CA VAL A 116 -0.98 -9.67 18.19
C VAL A 116 -1.26 -11.07 18.76
N TYR A 117 -1.97 -11.92 18.01
CA TYR A 117 -2.20 -13.31 18.44
C TYR A 117 -0.89 -14.05 18.67
N THR A 118 0.06 -13.94 17.76
CA THR A 118 1.37 -14.59 17.85
C THR A 118 2.18 -14.08 19.05
N GLU A 119 2.20 -12.76 19.26
CA GLU A 119 2.87 -12.14 20.41
C GLU A 119 2.25 -12.61 21.73
N TRP A 120 0.93 -12.67 21.82
CA TRP A 120 0.22 -13.14 23.00
C TRP A 120 0.41 -14.63 23.25
N LYS A 121 0.44 -15.45 22.18
CA LYS A 121 0.76 -16.88 22.26
C LYS A 121 2.16 -17.10 22.84
N ALA A 122 3.14 -16.33 22.35
CA ALA A 122 4.51 -16.37 22.87
C ALA A 122 4.61 -15.89 24.34
N ALA A 123 3.77 -14.94 24.75
CA ALA A 123 3.68 -14.45 26.12
C ALA A 123 2.88 -15.38 27.06
N GLY A 124 2.33 -16.49 26.55
CA GLY A 124 1.56 -17.46 27.34
C GLY A 124 0.16 -16.98 27.75
N LYS A 125 -0.41 -16.00 27.02
CA LYS A 125 -1.78 -15.52 27.27
C LYS A 125 -2.79 -16.61 26.87
N ASP A 126 -3.90 -16.71 27.59
CA ASP A 126 -5.02 -17.57 27.20
C ASP A 126 -5.70 -17.04 25.92
N LEU A 127 -5.64 -17.83 24.86
CA LEU A 127 -6.18 -17.51 23.56
C LEU A 127 -7.36 -18.40 23.16
N SER A 128 -7.92 -19.17 24.12
CA SER A 128 -9.01 -20.10 23.85
C SER A 128 -10.28 -19.45 23.26
N ALA A 129 -10.44 -18.14 23.46
CA ALA A 129 -11.55 -17.36 22.90
C ALA A 129 -11.34 -16.96 21.43
N TYR A 130 -10.17 -17.19 20.87
CA TYR A 130 -9.82 -16.74 19.52
C TYR A 130 -9.48 -17.91 18.60
N PRO A 131 -9.88 -17.85 17.31
CA PRO A 131 -9.45 -18.83 16.34
C PRO A 131 -7.94 -18.86 16.17
N ASP A 132 -7.36 -20.07 16.16
CA ASP A 132 -5.94 -20.21 15.85
C ASP A 132 -5.71 -20.00 14.34
N PRO A 133 -4.93 -19.00 13.92
CA PRO A 133 -4.68 -18.70 12.52
C PRO A 133 -3.93 -19.81 11.77
N GLU A 134 -3.22 -20.71 12.47
CA GLU A 134 -2.58 -21.88 11.87
C GLU A 134 -3.61 -22.93 11.45
N VAL A 135 -4.77 -22.98 12.12
CA VAL A 135 -5.87 -23.92 11.84
C VAL A 135 -6.93 -23.30 10.95
N ASN A 136 -7.26 -22.03 11.21
CA ASN A 136 -8.23 -21.25 10.46
C ASN A 136 -7.64 -19.90 10.06
N PRO A 137 -6.94 -19.80 8.93
CA PRO A 137 -6.24 -18.59 8.51
C PRO A 137 -7.10 -17.32 8.40
N MET A 138 -8.42 -17.49 8.17
CA MET A 138 -9.35 -16.37 8.08
C MET A 138 -10.21 -16.17 9.33
N GLY A 139 -10.02 -17.01 10.34
CA GLY A 139 -10.86 -16.99 11.54
C GLY A 139 -10.81 -15.66 12.30
N LEU A 140 -9.67 -14.99 12.29
CA LEU A 140 -9.51 -13.68 12.93
C LEU A 140 -10.22 -12.53 12.18
N MET A 141 -10.81 -12.79 11.00
CA MET A 141 -11.66 -11.85 10.27
C MET A 141 -13.14 -11.99 10.60
N ASP A 142 -13.53 -12.96 11.42
CA ASP A 142 -14.92 -13.10 11.86
C ASP A 142 -15.37 -11.82 12.61
N ALA A 143 -16.58 -11.37 12.34
CA ALA A 143 -17.18 -10.20 12.99
C ALA A 143 -17.29 -10.36 14.53
N ALA A 144 -17.29 -11.59 15.03
CA ALA A 144 -17.26 -11.86 16.48
C ALA A 144 -15.94 -11.43 17.15
N ILE A 145 -14.89 -11.20 16.37
CA ILE A 145 -13.59 -10.71 16.86
C ILE A 145 -13.61 -9.19 17.03
N ASP A 146 -14.46 -8.48 16.32
CA ASP A 146 -14.54 -7.02 16.39
C ASP A 146 -14.93 -6.57 17.81
N GLY A 147 -14.22 -5.58 18.33
CA GLY A 147 -14.42 -5.06 19.69
C GLY A 147 -13.93 -5.99 20.80
N THR A 148 -13.20 -7.06 20.48
CA THR A 148 -12.47 -7.85 21.49
C THR A 148 -11.13 -7.19 21.83
N GLU A 149 -10.54 -7.59 22.93
CA GLU A 149 -9.21 -7.09 23.36
C GLU A 149 -8.13 -7.32 22.29
N LEU A 150 -8.20 -8.42 21.54
CA LEU A 150 -7.29 -8.71 20.43
C LEU A 150 -7.48 -7.75 19.27
N SER A 151 -8.73 -7.48 18.89
CA SER A 151 -9.06 -6.51 17.85
C SER A 151 -8.59 -5.11 18.21
N ASP A 152 -8.87 -4.67 19.45
CA ASP A 152 -8.48 -3.34 19.93
C ASP A 152 -6.96 -3.17 19.96
N ALA A 153 -6.23 -4.21 20.39
CA ALA A 153 -4.78 -4.20 20.38
C ALA A 153 -4.21 -4.14 18.94
N ALA A 154 -4.82 -4.88 18.01
CA ALA A 154 -4.43 -4.85 16.60
C ALA A 154 -4.70 -3.46 15.97
N ASP A 155 -5.84 -2.87 16.23
CA ASP A 155 -6.19 -1.54 15.73
C ASP A 155 -5.26 -0.45 16.29
N ALA A 156 -4.89 -0.56 17.57
CA ALA A 156 -3.90 0.33 18.16
C ALA A 156 -2.52 0.19 17.49
N ALA A 157 -2.10 -1.02 17.15
CA ALA A 157 -0.84 -1.25 16.43
C ALA A 157 -0.89 -0.72 14.99
N VAL A 158 -2.02 -0.86 14.29
CA VAL A 158 -2.21 -0.21 12.97
C VAL A 158 -2.12 1.31 13.09
N GLN A 159 -2.75 1.89 14.13
CA GLN A 159 -2.74 3.33 14.35
C GLN A 159 -1.33 3.89 14.56
N THR A 160 -0.46 3.15 15.23
CA THR A 160 0.92 3.59 15.53
C THR A 160 1.94 3.17 14.48
N PHE A 161 1.59 2.30 13.54
CA PHE A 161 2.49 1.66 12.59
C PHE A 161 3.50 2.60 11.91
N GLN A 162 3.03 3.74 11.40
CA GLN A 162 3.91 4.70 10.72
C GLN A 162 4.89 5.36 11.69
N ALA A 163 4.45 5.67 12.91
CA ALA A 163 5.31 6.23 13.95
C ALA A 163 6.35 5.21 14.43
N ASP A 164 5.95 3.95 14.52
CA ASP A 164 6.84 2.85 14.89
C ASP A 164 7.87 2.57 13.80
N ALA A 165 7.47 2.53 12.54
CA ALA A 165 8.39 2.42 11.41
C ALA A 165 9.38 3.61 11.33
N ALA A 166 8.95 4.81 11.68
CA ALA A 166 9.84 5.97 11.76
C ALA A 166 10.87 5.82 12.88
N ARG A 167 10.43 5.35 14.05
CA ARG A 167 11.29 5.20 15.24
C ARG A 167 12.26 4.02 15.12
N GLU A 168 11.78 2.86 14.65
CA GLU A 168 12.54 1.62 14.65
C GLU A 168 13.38 1.45 13.37
N ALA A 169 12.86 1.90 12.23
CA ALA A 169 13.48 1.71 10.92
C ALA A 169 13.96 3.03 10.26
N GLY A 170 13.62 4.19 10.83
CA GLY A 170 13.93 5.47 10.21
C GLY A 170 13.21 5.69 8.88
N ILE A 171 12.00 5.16 8.73
CA ILE A 171 11.12 5.39 7.59
C ILE A 171 10.14 6.50 7.93
N PHE A 172 10.33 7.67 7.33
CA PHE A 172 9.48 8.85 7.57
C PHE A 172 8.51 9.14 6.41
N HIS A 173 8.68 8.45 5.29
CA HIS A 173 7.85 8.63 4.12
C HIS A 173 7.12 7.34 3.79
N HIS A 174 5.80 7.41 3.81
CA HIS A 174 4.90 6.30 3.52
C HIS A 174 4.02 6.67 2.34
N LEU A 175 3.78 5.70 1.47
CA LEU A 175 2.85 5.82 0.36
C LEU A 175 1.78 4.73 0.49
N ILE A 176 0.54 5.09 0.20
CA ILE A 176 -0.51 4.11 -0.05
C ILE A 176 -0.69 4.03 -1.57
N THR A 177 -0.50 2.87 -2.15
CA THR A 177 -0.77 2.68 -3.58
C THR A 177 -2.27 2.73 -3.85
N LEU A 178 -2.67 3.39 -4.94
CA LEU A 178 -4.06 3.46 -5.39
C LEU A 178 -5.09 3.99 -4.35
N PRO A 179 -4.77 4.91 -3.43
CA PRO A 179 -5.71 5.33 -2.41
C PRO A 179 -6.95 6.00 -3.02
N THR A 180 -6.74 6.82 -4.04
CA THR A 180 -7.84 7.50 -4.75
C THR A 180 -8.73 6.49 -5.47
N TYR A 181 -8.16 5.44 -6.07
CA TYR A 181 -8.94 4.38 -6.71
C TYR A 181 -9.86 3.68 -5.69
N HIS A 182 -9.31 3.23 -4.56
CA HIS A 182 -10.10 2.51 -3.55
C HIS A 182 -11.16 3.39 -2.89
N THR A 183 -10.82 4.63 -2.57
CA THR A 183 -11.79 5.58 -2.00
C THR A 183 -12.87 5.95 -3.00
N ALA A 184 -12.54 6.17 -4.26
CA ALA A 184 -13.50 6.46 -5.30
C ALA A 184 -14.43 5.26 -5.57
N ALA A 185 -13.88 4.04 -5.64
CA ALA A 185 -14.65 2.82 -5.84
C ALA A 185 -15.68 2.63 -4.72
N LEU A 186 -15.25 2.69 -3.44
CA LEU A 186 -16.14 2.57 -2.31
C LEU A 186 -17.20 3.68 -2.27
N SER A 187 -16.79 4.93 -2.46
CA SER A 187 -17.72 6.07 -2.43
C SER A 187 -18.73 6.00 -3.56
N THR A 188 -18.33 5.51 -4.75
CA THR A 188 -19.24 5.34 -5.88
C THR A 188 -20.24 4.21 -5.62
N ASP A 189 -19.78 3.12 -5.05
CA ASP A 189 -20.63 1.98 -4.70
C ASP A 189 -21.71 2.39 -3.69
N VAL A 190 -21.32 2.98 -2.57
CA VAL A 190 -22.24 3.47 -1.54
C VAL A 190 -23.24 4.51 -2.10
N LEU A 191 -22.75 5.42 -2.96
CA LEU A 191 -23.64 6.39 -3.62
C LEU A 191 -24.63 5.69 -4.54
N SER A 192 -24.18 4.69 -5.29
CA SER A 192 -25.01 3.96 -6.26
C SER A 192 -26.13 3.19 -5.56
N GLU A 193 -25.85 2.54 -4.45
CA GLU A 193 -26.86 1.86 -3.65
C GLU A 193 -28.01 2.79 -3.25
N GLY A 194 -27.68 3.99 -2.76
CA GLY A 194 -28.70 4.99 -2.39
C GLY A 194 -29.38 5.64 -3.58
N TYR A 195 -28.62 5.94 -4.65
CA TYR A 195 -29.13 6.68 -5.81
C TYR A 195 -30.08 5.85 -6.66
N PHE A 196 -29.74 4.59 -6.93
CA PHE A 196 -30.61 3.66 -7.68
C PHE A 196 -31.62 2.93 -6.79
N GLY A 197 -31.53 3.09 -5.48
CA GLY A 197 -32.53 2.66 -4.51
C GLY A 197 -33.60 3.72 -4.28
N ASP A 198 -34.07 3.83 -3.04
CA ASP A 198 -35.23 4.67 -2.69
C ASP A 198 -34.92 6.17 -2.53
N LEU A 199 -33.64 6.58 -2.54
CA LEU A 199 -33.23 7.95 -2.23
C LEU A 199 -33.04 8.84 -3.46
N GLY A 200 -32.72 8.28 -4.63
CA GLY A 200 -32.45 9.06 -5.83
C GLY A 200 -31.42 10.16 -5.61
N MET A 201 -31.68 11.36 -6.13
CA MET A 201 -30.80 12.52 -5.96
C MET A 201 -30.53 12.90 -4.50
N LEU A 202 -31.40 12.51 -3.57
CA LEU A 202 -31.19 12.81 -2.15
C LEU A 202 -29.93 12.09 -1.61
N ALA A 203 -29.60 10.89 -2.11
CA ALA A 203 -28.36 10.21 -1.77
C ALA A 203 -27.16 11.09 -2.08
N TYR A 204 -27.06 11.59 -3.31
CA TYR A 204 -25.97 12.49 -3.72
C TYR A 204 -25.93 13.77 -2.86
N VAL A 205 -27.06 14.42 -2.71
CA VAL A 205 -27.13 15.69 -1.96
C VAL A 205 -26.73 15.49 -0.50
N ARG A 206 -27.24 14.43 0.14
CA ARG A 206 -27.00 14.15 1.57
C ARG A 206 -25.58 13.67 1.84
N ASP A 207 -25.11 12.71 1.03
CA ASP A 207 -23.93 11.93 1.36
C ASP A 207 -22.66 12.50 0.70
N VAL A 208 -22.81 13.31 -0.36
CA VAL A 208 -21.71 13.97 -1.04
C VAL A 208 -21.78 15.49 -0.87
N GLN A 209 -22.71 16.17 -1.55
CA GLN A 209 -22.69 17.62 -1.67
C GLN A 209 -22.76 18.35 -0.32
N ARG A 210 -23.65 17.94 0.58
CA ARG A 210 -23.73 18.55 1.92
C ARG A 210 -22.45 18.34 2.73
N GLN A 211 -21.78 17.20 2.53
CA GLN A 211 -20.51 16.92 3.23
C GLN A 211 -19.36 17.77 2.68
N GLU A 212 -19.29 17.91 1.37
CA GLU A 212 -18.31 18.78 0.72
C GLU A 212 -18.45 20.24 1.19
N ILE A 213 -19.68 20.75 1.22
CA ILE A 213 -19.97 22.12 1.70
C ILE A 213 -19.56 22.28 3.17
N ARG A 214 -19.98 21.35 4.05
CA ARG A 214 -19.67 21.42 5.50
C ARG A 214 -18.18 21.34 5.79
N LYS A 215 -17.45 20.59 4.98
CA LYS A 215 -15.99 20.42 5.10
C LYS A 215 -15.21 21.51 4.35
N ASN A 216 -15.91 22.40 3.66
CA ASN A 216 -15.31 23.43 2.81
C ASN A 216 -14.28 22.84 1.80
N LEU A 217 -14.67 21.77 1.11
CA LEU A 217 -13.79 21.14 0.13
C LEU A 217 -13.76 21.97 -1.15
N ALA A 218 -12.58 22.05 -1.77
CA ALA A 218 -12.37 22.78 -3.03
C ALA A 218 -13.23 22.22 -4.19
N SER A 219 -13.59 20.92 -4.13
CA SER A 219 -14.46 20.26 -5.12
C SER A 219 -15.86 20.89 -5.23
N VAL A 220 -16.34 21.59 -4.21
CA VAL A 220 -17.59 22.36 -4.28
C VAL A 220 -17.53 23.40 -5.42
N LYS A 221 -16.37 24.02 -5.59
CA LYS A 221 -16.08 24.97 -6.69
C LYS A 221 -15.36 24.28 -7.85
N HIS A 222 -15.87 23.14 -8.28
CA HIS A 222 -15.22 22.30 -9.30
C HIS A 222 -14.99 23.02 -10.65
N GLN A 223 -15.81 24.01 -11.00
CA GLN A 223 -15.61 24.80 -12.21
C GLN A 223 -14.33 25.64 -12.11
N ASP A 224 -14.13 26.35 -10.99
CA ASP A 224 -12.88 27.09 -10.75
C ASP A 224 -11.70 26.16 -10.65
N LEU A 225 -11.84 25.03 -9.96
CA LEU A 225 -10.80 24.01 -9.82
C LEU A 225 -10.40 23.42 -11.18
N ALA A 226 -11.36 23.27 -12.10
CA ALA A 226 -11.13 22.80 -13.46
C ALA A 226 -10.63 23.91 -14.42
N GLY A 227 -10.49 25.14 -13.95
CA GLY A 227 -9.98 26.27 -14.75
C GLY A 227 -11.01 26.87 -15.69
N SER A 228 -12.32 26.79 -15.41
CA SER A 228 -13.36 27.39 -16.24
C SER A 228 -13.24 28.92 -16.32
N ASN A 229 -12.78 29.55 -15.24
CA ASN A 229 -12.48 30.98 -15.20
C ASN A 229 -11.42 31.37 -16.23
N VAL A 230 -10.35 30.58 -16.37
CA VAL A 230 -9.30 30.82 -17.39
C VAL A 230 -9.88 30.74 -18.80
N GLY A 231 -10.75 29.77 -19.02
CA GLY A 231 -11.47 29.63 -20.30
C GLY A 231 -12.41 30.80 -20.56
N ASP A 232 -13.09 31.30 -19.53
CA ASP A 232 -13.99 32.41 -19.62
C ASP A 232 -13.24 33.73 -19.86
N ASP A 233 -12.12 33.96 -19.20
CA ASP A 233 -11.22 35.12 -19.43
C ASP A 233 -10.73 35.16 -20.88
N HIS A 234 -10.38 34.01 -21.46
CA HIS A 234 -10.00 33.92 -22.88
C HIS A 234 -11.17 34.27 -23.80
N LYS A 235 -12.38 33.76 -23.52
CA LYS A 235 -13.55 34.09 -24.33
C LYS A 235 -13.88 35.59 -24.25
N GLU A 236 -13.84 36.17 -23.05
CA GLU A 236 -14.09 37.59 -22.85
C GLU A 236 -13.06 38.45 -23.56
N TYR A 237 -11.79 38.08 -23.51
CA TYR A 237 -10.72 38.77 -24.24
C TYR A 237 -10.96 38.84 -25.77
N PHE A 238 -11.41 37.73 -26.36
CA PHE A 238 -11.61 37.67 -27.82
C PHE A 238 -12.99 38.13 -28.29
N LEU A 239 -14.03 37.92 -27.46
CA LEU A 239 -15.43 38.15 -27.84
C LEU A 239 -16.07 39.36 -27.15
N GLY A 240 -15.38 39.92 -26.15
CA GLY A 240 -15.87 41.01 -25.32
C GLY A 240 -17.09 40.64 -24.48
N GLU A 241 -17.86 41.65 -24.09
CA GLU A 241 -19.04 41.52 -23.19
C GLU A 241 -20.16 40.60 -23.73
N LYS A 242 -20.06 40.16 -24.97
CA LYS A 242 -21.02 39.21 -25.60
C LYS A 242 -20.63 37.75 -25.40
N ALA A 243 -19.50 37.49 -24.74
CA ALA A 243 -19.05 36.14 -24.45
C ALA A 243 -20.04 35.39 -23.57
N LEU A 244 -20.34 34.14 -23.94
CA LEU A 244 -21.08 33.22 -23.04
C LEU A 244 -20.08 32.56 -22.09
N LEU A 245 -20.09 33.01 -20.85
CA LEU A 245 -19.20 32.53 -19.79
C LEU A 245 -19.79 31.31 -19.08
N ALA A 246 -18.96 30.31 -18.85
CA ALA A 246 -19.37 29.09 -18.14
C ALA A 246 -19.62 29.36 -16.63
N GLY A 247 -18.77 30.22 -16.03
CA GLY A 247 -18.83 30.62 -14.63
C GLY A 247 -19.59 31.94 -14.36
N GLY A 248 -20.33 32.45 -15.33
CA GLY A 248 -21.03 33.75 -15.18
C GLY A 248 -22.06 33.77 -14.06
N ALA A 249 -22.31 34.99 -13.52
CA ALA A 249 -23.22 35.21 -12.38
C ALA A 249 -24.65 34.70 -12.63
N ALA A 250 -25.06 34.59 -13.89
CA ALA A 250 -26.36 34.03 -14.29
C ALA A 250 -26.41 32.48 -14.19
N ASN A 251 -25.27 31.81 -14.07
CA ASN A 251 -25.18 30.36 -14.00
C ASN A 251 -24.95 29.89 -12.56
N THR A 252 -23.70 29.66 -12.17
CA THR A 252 -23.35 28.94 -10.94
C THR A 252 -22.46 29.73 -9.98
N MET A 253 -21.96 30.90 -10.39
CA MET A 253 -20.96 31.67 -9.63
C MET A 253 -21.32 31.94 -8.17
N ASN A 254 -22.61 32.13 -7.86
CA ASN A 254 -23.10 32.51 -6.53
C ASN A 254 -23.87 31.40 -5.81
N GLN A 255 -23.74 30.15 -6.23
CA GLN A 255 -24.49 29.05 -5.62
C GLN A 255 -23.74 28.38 -4.46
N PHE A 256 -22.43 28.62 -4.34
CA PHE A 256 -21.56 28.05 -3.30
C PHE A 256 -20.65 29.10 -2.66
#